data_4a0865424695859870193e38dd7c0000
#
_entry.id   4a0865424695859870193e38dd7c0000
#
_cell.length_a   1.000
_cell.length_b   1.000
_cell.length_c   1.000
_cell.angle_alpha   90.00
_cell.angle_beta   90.00
_cell.angle_gamma   90.00
#
_symmetry.space_group_name_H-M   'P 1'
#
loop_
_entity.id
_entity.type
_entity.pdbx_description
1 polymer ?
#
loop_
_entity_poly.entity_id
_entity_poly.type
_entity_poly.pdbx_seq_one_letter_code
_entity_poly.pdbx_strand_id
1 'polypeptide(L)'
;MAAPQTDLPVPRTSGFHLLRVADVERLCADAVAVTFDVPTDLQDVFAFRPGQYLTLRLHRDGTEERRSYSICSPAGALPKVGVRRVDGGLFSEWLVDRVAPGDAIEVAPPAGSFTPELEPGTHHGLVAAGSGITPVLSIAASVLAAHPDTRVTLLYGNRRTDTVMFTEELADLKNAHGPRLHLLHVLSREPMEAEIFTGRLDAVKLRLLLGALVDVGDVDHWWLCGPLGMTEAAVEVLTGFGVDRRRVHRELFYVDEPPPELHRPDPAIEGATSEVTVVLNGRSTTMTLPRAESVLDAAQKVRADLPFACKGGVCGTCRAKVTDGEVTMRRNFALEDEEVEAGFVLTCQSRPDTDAVTVDYDS
;
A
#
# COMPACT_ATOMS: atom_id res chain seq x y z
N MET A 1 28.66 -12.68 19.39
CA MET A 1 29.21 -12.01 18.18
C MET A 1 28.06 -11.98 17.18
N ALA A 2 27.42 -10.86 17.08
CA ALA A 2 26.32 -10.67 16.12
C ALA A 2 26.87 -10.67 14.69
N ALA A 3 26.25 -11.42 13.79
CA ALA A 3 26.55 -11.38 12.37
C ALA A 3 26.20 -9.99 11.80
N PRO A 4 26.99 -9.44 10.87
CA PRO A 4 26.65 -8.16 10.26
C PRO A 4 25.39 -8.31 9.42
N GLN A 5 24.39 -7.48 9.70
CA GLN A 5 23.26 -7.24 8.81
C GLN A 5 23.82 -6.68 7.51
N THR A 6 23.76 -7.46 6.46
CA THR A 6 24.05 -7.00 5.11
C THR A 6 22.82 -6.22 4.64
N ASP A 7 22.90 -4.90 4.73
CA ASP A 7 22.09 -4.01 3.91
C ASP A 7 22.41 -4.32 2.44
N LEU A 8 21.62 -5.18 1.83
CA LEU A 8 21.65 -5.37 0.39
C LEU A 8 21.06 -4.11 -0.23
N PRO A 9 21.81 -3.35 -1.02
CA PRO A 9 21.26 -2.25 -1.78
C PRO A 9 20.19 -2.84 -2.72
N VAL A 10 18.93 -2.47 -2.51
CA VAL A 10 17.83 -2.81 -3.42
C VAL A 10 18.20 -2.19 -4.78
N PRO A 11 18.40 -2.97 -5.84
CA PRO A 11 18.64 -2.42 -7.17
C PRO A 11 17.36 -1.69 -7.60
N ARG A 12 17.36 -0.36 -7.52
CA ARG A 12 16.26 0.48 -8.01
C ARG A 12 16.36 0.56 -9.53
N THR A 13 15.93 -0.50 -10.22
CA THR A 13 15.72 -0.44 -11.67
C THR A 13 14.36 0.22 -11.92
N SER A 14 14.39 1.46 -12.35
CA SER A 14 13.21 2.29 -12.65
C SER A 14 12.55 1.89 -13.99
N GLY A 15 12.30 0.62 -14.20
CA GLY A 15 11.69 0.12 -15.42
C GLY A 15 10.50 -0.78 -15.16
N PHE A 16 9.57 -0.81 -16.12
CA PHE A 16 8.56 -1.86 -16.17
C PHE A 16 9.14 -3.09 -16.86
N HIS A 17 8.89 -4.26 -16.32
CA HIS A 17 9.27 -5.55 -16.88
C HIS A 17 8.03 -6.29 -17.33
N LEU A 18 8.10 -6.96 -18.46
CA LEU A 18 7.00 -7.77 -18.97
C LEU A 18 7.03 -9.13 -18.27
N LEU A 19 6.11 -9.33 -17.29
CA LEU A 19 5.97 -10.61 -16.59
C LEU A 19 4.79 -11.40 -17.15
N ARG A 20 4.92 -12.73 -17.17
CA ARG A 20 3.82 -13.62 -17.51
C ARG A 20 2.94 -13.88 -16.29
N VAL A 21 1.65 -13.96 -16.53
CA VAL A 21 0.68 -14.44 -15.54
C VAL A 21 0.84 -15.96 -15.44
N ALA A 22 1.27 -16.43 -14.26
CA ALA A 22 1.41 -17.87 -14.00
C ALA A 22 0.07 -18.51 -13.67
N ASP A 23 -0.76 -17.80 -12.89
CA ASP A 23 -2.06 -18.30 -12.44
C ASP A 23 -3.04 -17.14 -12.17
N VAL A 24 -4.34 -17.44 -12.32
CA VAL A 24 -5.46 -16.53 -11.95
C VAL A 24 -6.48 -17.31 -11.16
N GLU A 25 -6.55 -17.06 -9.88
CA GLU A 25 -7.45 -17.70 -8.93
C GLU A 25 -8.68 -16.83 -8.65
N ARG A 26 -9.89 -17.41 -8.72
CA ARG A 26 -11.13 -16.72 -8.34
C ARG A 26 -11.31 -16.78 -6.82
N LEU A 27 -11.22 -15.63 -6.15
CA LEU A 27 -11.37 -15.53 -4.69
C LEU A 27 -12.84 -15.43 -4.25
N CYS A 28 -13.63 -14.67 -4.99
CA CYS A 28 -15.07 -14.48 -4.81
C CYS A 28 -15.67 -13.90 -6.09
N ALA A 29 -16.96 -13.57 -6.09
CA ALA A 29 -17.67 -13.11 -7.31
C ALA A 29 -17.01 -11.90 -7.98
N ASP A 30 -16.44 -11.00 -7.19
CA ASP A 30 -15.88 -9.71 -7.63
C ASP A 30 -14.35 -9.57 -7.43
N ALA A 31 -13.65 -10.68 -7.12
CA ALA A 31 -12.21 -10.61 -6.86
C ALA A 31 -11.44 -11.82 -7.39
N VAL A 32 -10.19 -11.56 -7.80
CA VAL A 32 -9.21 -12.57 -8.24
C VAL A 32 -7.87 -12.37 -7.55
N ALA A 33 -7.07 -13.42 -7.49
CA ALA A 33 -5.64 -13.33 -7.24
C ALA A 33 -4.89 -13.63 -8.54
N VAL A 34 -3.87 -12.83 -8.86
CA VAL A 34 -3.03 -12.97 -10.05
C VAL A 34 -1.60 -13.23 -9.59
N THR A 35 -1.05 -14.39 -9.96
CA THR A 35 0.34 -14.77 -9.68
C THR A 35 1.19 -14.51 -10.91
N PHE A 36 2.37 -13.90 -10.70
CA PHE A 36 3.31 -13.63 -11.77
C PHE A 36 4.46 -14.64 -11.77
N ASP A 37 4.81 -15.10 -12.97
CA ASP A 37 6.04 -15.84 -13.19
C ASP A 37 7.19 -14.87 -13.33
N VAL A 38 8.22 -15.03 -12.50
CA VAL A 38 9.39 -14.16 -12.48
C VAL A 38 10.57 -14.89 -13.12
N PRO A 39 11.07 -14.43 -14.27
CA PRO A 39 12.26 -14.99 -14.92
C PRO A 39 13.46 -15.00 -13.97
N THR A 40 14.35 -15.99 -14.15
CA THR A 40 15.48 -16.21 -13.23
C THR A 40 16.41 -14.99 -13.11
N ASP A 41 16.58 -14.24 -14.19
CA ASP A 41 17.40 -13.02 -14.26
C ASP A 41 16.73 -11.81 -13.59
N LEU A 42 15.44 -11.90 -13.23
CA LEU A 42 14.68 -10.87 -12.53
C LEU A 42 14.33 -11.24 -11.08
N GLN A 43 14.74 -12.41 -10.58
CA GLN A 43 14.37 -12.85 -9.22
C GLN A 43 14.80 -11.86 -8.15
N ASP A 44 16.02 -11.34 -8.24
CA ASP A 44 16.51 -10.33 -7.28
C ASP A 44 15.77 -8.98 -7.41
N VAL A 45 15.33 -8.63 -8.61
CA VAL A 45 14.59 -7.38 -8.90
C VAL A 45 13.17 -7.46 -8.32
N PHE A 46 12.56 -8.66 -8.34
CA PHE A 46 11.20 -8.91 -7.84
C PHE A 46 11.17 -9.58 -6.47
N ALA A 47 12.33 -9.69 -5.79
CA ALA A 47 12.35 -10.03 -4.37
C ALA A 47 11.62 -8.92 -3.59
N PHE A 48 10.69 -9.31 -2.71
CA PHE A 48 9.85 -8.34 -2.00
C PHE A 48 9.83 -8.60 -0.49
N ARG A 49 9.53 -7.53 0.25
CA ARG A 49 9.21 -7.58 1.67
C ARG A 49 7.68 -7.68 1.85
N PRO A 50 7.19 -8.37 2.90
CA PRO A 50 5.75 -8.47 3.14
C PRO A 50 5.12 -7.08 3.32
N GLY A 51 3.95 -6.87 2.70
CA GLY A 51 3.24 -5.59 2.71
C GLY A 51 3.61 -4.64 1.56
N GLN A 52 4.62 -4.95 0.74
CA GLN A 52 4.92 -4.21 -0.48
C GLN A 52 3.86 -4.44 -1.57
N TYR A 53 3.86 -3.57 -2.58
CA TYR A 53 2.96 -3.63 -3.72
C TYR A 53 3.72 -3.69 -5.06
N LEU A 54 3.03 -4.13 -6.10
CA LEU A 54 3.45 -4.02 -7.51
C LEU A 54 2.65 -2.91 -8.19
N THR A 55 3.32 -2.10 -9.01
CA THR A 55 2.64 -1.21 -9.95
C THR A 55 2.52 -1.90 -11.30
N LEU A 56 1.28 -2.12 -11.73
CA LEU A 56 0.97 -2.69 -13.03
C LEU A 56 0.67 -1.58 -14.03
N ARG A 57 1.07 -1.77 -15.29
CA ARG A 57 0.85 -0.83 -16.39
C ARG A 57 0.12 -1.50 -17.55
N LEU A 58 -0.88 -0.79 -18.07
CA LEU A 58 -1.68 -1.18 -19.20
C LEU A 58 -1.72 -0.03 -20.22
N HIS A 59 -1.50 -0.34 -21.48
CA HIS A 59 -1.71 0.60 -22.58
C HIS A 59 -3.03 0.26 -23.27
N ARG A 60 -3.96 1.19 -23.30
CA ARG A 60 -5.26 1.03 -23.95
C ARG A 60 -5.68 2.31 -24.65
N ASP A 61 -6.07 2.20 -25.91
CA ASP A 61 -6.57 3.30 -26.74
C ASP A 61 -5.65 4.54 -26.75
N GLY A 62 -4.30 4.31 -26.72
CA GLY A 62 -3.29 5.36 -26.68
C GLY A 62 -3.11 6.00 -25.30
N THR A 63 -3.80 5.51 -24.27
CA THR A 63 -3.67 5.99 -22.90
C THR A 63 -2.93 4.96 -22.05
N GLU A 64 -1.99 5.44 -21.25
CA GLU A 64 -1.28 4.64 -20.25
C GLU A 64 -2.02 4.72 -18.91
N GLU A 65 -2.36 3.55 -18.37
CA GLU A 65 -2.96 3.40 -17.05
C GLU A 65 -2.02 2.63 -16.13
N ARG A 66 -1.81 3.14 -14.92
CA ARG A 66 -1.02 2.48 -13.87
C ARG A 66 -1.86 2.29 -12.62
N ARG A 67 -1.75 1.11 -11.98
CA ARG A 67 -2.39 0.86 -10.68
C ARG A 67 -1.46 0.03 -9.81
N SER A 68 -1.41 0.39 -8.53
CA SER A 68 -0.69 -0.38 -7.51
C SER A 68 -1.63 -1.41 -6.88
N TYR A 69 -1.12 -2.63 -6.72
CA TYR A 69 -1.80 -3.72 -6.02
C TYR A 69 -0.84 -4.35 -5.03
N SER A 70 -1.24 -4.41 -3.76
CA SER A 70 -0.42 -5.00 -2.72
C SER A 70 -0.19 -6.49 -2.97
N ILE A 71 1.02 -6.93 -2.73
CA ILE A 71 1.40 -8.34 -2.79
C ILE A 71 0.72 -9.05 -1.62
N CYS A 72 0.06 -10.17 -1.89
CA CYS A 72 -0.66 -10.96 -0.89
C CYS A 72 0.03 -12.29 -0.55
N SER A 73 1.02 -12.73 -1.36
CA SER A 73 1.85 -13.89 -1.06
C SER A 73 2.86 -13.60 0.05
N PRO A 74 3.33 -14.61 0.80
CA PRO A 74 4.42 -14.43 1.75
C PRO A 74 5.75 -14.12 1.06
N ALA A 75 6.65 -13.47 1.78
CA ALA A 75 8.02 -13.22 1.31
C ALA A 75 8.72 -14.53 0.91
N GLY A 76 9.46 -14.50 -0.20
CA GLY A 76 10.14 -15.66 -0.78
C GLY A 76 9.28 -16.53 -1.72
N ALA A 77 7.97 -16.32 -1.79
CA ALA A 77 7.10 -16.91 -2.80
C ALA A 77 7.06 -16.08 -4.09
N LEU A 78 6.44 -16.60 -5.15
CA LEU A 78 6.15 -15.81 -6.35
C LEU A 78 5.23 -14.63 -5.98
N PRO A 79 5.44 -13.45 -6.56
CA PRO A 79 4.58 -12.30 -6.29
C PRO A 79 3.17 -12.56 -6.81
N LYS A 80 2.20 -12.52 -5.86
CA LYS A 80 0.76 -12.67 -6.11
C LYS A 80 0.06 -11.40 -5.64
N VAL A 81 -0.81 -10.83 -6.47
CA VAL A 81 -1.63 -9.65 -6.11
C VAL A 81 -3.10 -10.01 -6.06
N GLY A 82 -3.80 -9.51 -5.04
CA GLY A 82 -5.25 -9.65 -4.93
C GLY A 82 -5.96 -8.42 -5.50
N VAL A 83 -6.93 -8.64 -6.39
CA VAL A 83 -7.64 -7.56 -7.07
C VAL A 83 -9.13 -7.71 -6.87
N ARG A 84 -9.77 -6.69 -6.30
CA ARG A 84 -11.22 -6.57 -6.29
C ARG A 84 -11.68 -5.62 -7.39
N ARG A 85 -12.75 -5.99 -8.07
CA ARG A 85 -13.40 -5.17 -9.09
C ARG A 85 -13.88 -3.86 -8.48
N VAL A 86 -13.57 -2.77 -9.15
CA VAL A 86 -14.14 -1.43 -8.91
C VAL A 86 -15.04 -1.13 -10.10
N ASP A 87 -16.29 -0.81 -9.85
CA ASP A 87 -17.26 -0.52 -10.91
C ASP A 87 -16.81 0.70 -11.73
N GLY A 88 -16.72 0.54 -13.05
CA GLY A 88 -16.15 1.54 -13.95
C GLY A 88 -14.62 1.65 -13.90
N GLY A 89 -13.95 0.83 -13.12
CA GLY A 89 -12.50 0.81 -13.01
C GLY A 89 -11.85 -0.03 -14.12
N LEU A 90 -11.42 0.61 -15.21
CA LEU A 90 -10.86 -0.04 -16.40
C LEU A 90 -9.83 -1.15 -16.08
N PHE A 91 -8.92 -0.88 -15.16
CA PHE A 91 -7.84 -1.81 -14.83
C PHE A 91 -8.33 -3.00 -14.00
N SER A 92 -9.09 -2.75 -12.92
CA SER A 92 -9.60 -3.81 -12.05
C SER A 92 -10.62 -4.70 -12.76
N GLU A 93 -11.49 -4.14 -13.62
CA GLU A 93 -12.41 -4.92 -14.45
C GLU A 93 -11.66 -5.80 -15.44
N TRP A 94 -10.60 -5.26 -16.09
CA TRP A 94 -9.79 -6.05 -17.01
C TRP A 94 -9.09 -7.23 -16.30
N LEU A 95 -8.48 -6.99 -15.12
CA LEU A 95 -7.83 -8.05 -14.34
C LEU A 95 -8.82 -9.14 -13.87
N VAL A 96 -10.01 -8.73 -13.43
CA VAL A 96 -11.02 -9.67 -12.89
C VAL A 96 -11.73 -10.47 -13.99
N ASP A 97 -11.97 -9.85 -15.15
CA ASP A 97 -12.87 -10.43 -16.16
C ASP A 97 -12.13 -11.04 -17.37
N ARG A 98 -10.86 -10.67 -17.62
CA ARG A 98 -10.22 -10.97 -18.90
C ARG A 98 -8.84 -11.59 -18.80
N VAL A 99 -8.09 -11.31 -17.73
CA VAL A 99 -6.72 -11.83 -17.59
C VAL A 99 -6.74 -13.32 -17.36
N ALA A 100 -5.85 -14.02 -18.06
CA ALA A 100 -5.71 -15.48 -18.01
C ALA A 100 -4.24 -15.90 -17.87
N PRO A 101 -3.95 -17.11 -17.38
CA PRO A 101 -2.61 -17.67 -17.38
C PRO A 101 -1.96 -17.63 -18.77
N GLY A 102 -0.73 -17.17 -18.83
CA GLY A 102 0.04 -16.95 -20.06
C GLY A 102 0.01 -15.53 -20.62
N ASP A 103 -0.94 -14.70 -20.19
CA ASP A 103 -0.93 -13.27 -20.52
C ASP A 103 0.33 -12.58 -20.01
N ALA A 104 0.70 -11.49 -20.65
CA ALA A 104 1.87 -10.71 -20.29
C ALA A 104 1.45 -9.31 -19.82
N ILE A 105 1.94 -8.90 -18.67
CA ILE A 105 1.60 -7.61 -18.03
C ILE A 105 2.91 -6.88 -17.72
N GLU A 106 2.95 -5.58 -17.96
CA GLU A 106 4.06 -4.73 -17.56
C GLU A 106 3.96 -4.42 -16.05
N VAL A 107 4.99 -4.84 -15.32
CA VAL A 107 5.06 -4.76 -13.86
C VAL A 107 6.31 -4.02 -13.43
N ALA A 108 6.18 -3.04 -12.55
CA ALA A 108 7.32 -2.40 -11.91
C ALA A 108 7.82 -3.25 -10.73
N PRO A 109 9.11 -3.15 -10.35
CA PRO A 109 9.63 -3.79 -9.16
C PRO A 109 8.81 -3.48 -7.90
N PRO A 110 8.84 -4.39 -6.88
CA PRO A 110 8.14 -4.17 -5.62
C PRO A 110 8.54 -2.86 -4.95
N ALA A 111 7.56 -2.16 -4.39
CA ALA A 111 7.75 -0.90 -3.69
C ALA A 111 6.80 -0.79 -2.48
N GLY A 112 7.02 0.22 -1.62
CA GLY A 112 6.20 0.50 -0.45
C GLY A 112 6.93 0.30 0.86
N SER A 113 6.51 1.05 1.88
CA SER A 113 7.09 1.08 3.24
C SER A 113 6.21 0.41 4.31
N PHE A 114 5.04 -0.10 3.94
CA PHE A 114 4.13 -0.80 4.85
C PHE A 114 4.63 -2.22 5.17
N THR A 115 5.86 -2.32 5.68
CA THR A 115 6.60 -3.58 5.83
C THR A 115 7.09 -3.75 7.26
N PRO A 116 6.74 -4.86 7.95
CA PRO A 116 7.29 -5.17 9.26
C PRO A 116 8.75 -5.60 9.16
N GLU A 117 9.48 -5.40 10.24
CA GLU A 117 10.69 -6.16 10.51
C GLU A 117 10.29 -7.57 10.98
N LEU A 118 11.05 -8.58 10.54
CA LEU A 118 10.80 -9.98 10.90
C LEU A 118 11.60 -10.33 12.17
N GLU A 119 11.14 -9.82 13.32
CA GLU A 119 11.79 -10.03 14.61
C GLU A 119 11.14 -11.20 15.37
N PRO A 120 11.94 -12.01 16.12
CA PRO A 120 11.41 -13.10 16.93
C PRO A 120 10.58 -12.57 18.11
N GLY A 121 9.57 -13.34 18.50
CA GLY A 121 8.74 -13.06 19.70
C GLY A 121 7.76 -11.91 19.55
N THR A 122 7.70 -11.25 18.40
CA THR A 122 6.83 -10.08 18.15
C THR A 122 5.36 -10.49 18.03
N HIS A 123 4.46 -9.68 18.59
CA HIS A 123 3.02 -9.82 18.40
C HIS A 123 2.49 -8.72 17.47
N HIS A 124 1.98 -9.10 16.29
CA HIS A 124 1.41 -8.18 15.32
C HIS A 124 -0.11 -8.15 15.40
N GLY A 125 -0.68 -6.96 15.62
CA GLY A 125 -2.10 -6.68 15.49
C GLY A 125 -2.42 -6.20 14.07
N LEU A 126 -3.37 -6.84 13.42
CA LEU A 126 -3.74 -6.58 12.04
C LEU A 126 -5.22 -6.23 11.96
N VAL A 127 -5.58 -5.13 11.31
CA VAL A 127 -6.98 -4.77 11.06
C VAL A 127 -7.17 -4.53 9.57
N ALA A 128 -7.97 -5.38 8.94
CA ALA A 128 -8.24 -5.32 7.52
C ALA A 128 -9.73 -5.20 7.21
N ALA A 129 -10.10 -4.55 6.11
CA ALA A 129 -11.45 -4.65 5.57
C ALA A 129 -11.44 -4.77 4.04
N GLY A 130 -12.24 -5.71 3.52
CA GLY A 130 -12.37 -5.98 2.10
C GLY A 130 -11.03 -6.32 1.44
N SER A 131 -10.65 -5.57 0.40
CA SER A 131 -9.37 -5.76 -0.30
C SER A 131 -8.14 -5.35 0.51
N GLY A 132 -8.30 -4.61 1.61
CA GLY A 132 -7.20 -4.32 2.54
C GLY A 132 -6.56 -5.55 3.18
N ILE A 133 -7.16 -6.73 2.97
CA ILE A 133 -6.54 -8.00 3.38
C ILE A 133 -5.27 -8.33 2.60
N THR A 134 -5.04 -7.77 1.41
CA THR A 134 -3.92 -8.17 0.54
C THR A 134 -2.55 -7.96 1.19
N PRO A 135 -2.15 -6.75 1.65
CA PRO A 135 -0.87 -6.59 2.33
C PRO A 135 -0.85 -7.28 3.69
N VAL A 136 -2.01 -7.29 4.36
CA VAL A 136 -2.16 -7.87 5.70
C VAL A 136 -1.95 -9.38 5.69
N LEU A 137 -2.44 -10.10 4.66
CA LEU A 137 -2.20 -11.53 4.49
C LEU A 137 -0.72 -11.82 4.24
N SER A 138 -0.06 -11.04 3.39
CA SER A 138 1.38 -11.15 3.15
C SER A 138 2.18 -10.97 4.44
N ILE A 139 1.84 -9.95 5.25
CA ILE A 139 2.46 -9.71 6.55
C ILE A 139 2.22 -10.90 7.47
N ALA A 140 0.95 -11.30 7.68
CA ALA A 140 0.58 -12.39 8.60
C ALA A 140 1.32 -13.70 8.26
N ALA A 141 1.30 -14.09 6.99
CA ALA A 141 1.94 -15.30 6.53
C ALA A 141 3.47 -15.26 6.70
N SER A 142 4.10 -14.11 6.41
CA SER A 142 5.55 -13.96 6.48
C SER A 142 6.07 -13.93 7.92
N VAL A 143 5.42 -13.16 8.81
CA VAL A 143 5.87 -13.05 10.21
C VAL A 143 5.66 -14.37 10.97
N LEU A 144 4.56 -15.09 10.71
CA LEU A 144 4.29 -16.39 11.32
C LEU A 144 5.25 -17.49 10.83
N ALA A 145 5.70 -17.41 9.58
CA ALA A 145 6.67 -18.34 9.01
C ALA A 145 8.10 -18.06 9.47
N ALA A 146 8.45 -16.79 9.72
CA ALA A 146 9.80 -16.38 10.07
C ALA A 146 10.25 -16.94 11.43
N HIS A 147 9.37 -16.91 12.45
CA HIS A 147 9.72 -17.31 13.81
C HIS A 147 8.60 -18.09 14.50
N PRO A 148 8.92 -19.15 15.27
CA PRO A 148 7.93 -20.00 15.93
C PRO A 148 7.23 -19.35 17.14
N ASP A 149 7.76 -18.27 17.67
CA ASP A 149 7.25 -17.52 18.83
C ASP A 149 6.51 -16.23 18.43
N THR A 150 6.52 -15.86 17.16
CA THR A 150 5.73 -14.71 16.64
C THR A 150 4.24 -15.02 16.64
N ARG A 151 3.43 -14.03 17.03
CA ARG A 151 1.97 -14.11 17.13
C ARG A 151 1.30 -13.07 16.26
N VAL A 152 0.10 -13.39 15.80
CA VAL A 152 -0.74 -12.50 15.00
C VAL A 152 -2.16 -12.48 15.53
N THR A 153 -2.71 -11.29 15.72
CA THR A 153 -4.15 -11.08 15.92
C THR A 153 -4.70 -10.31 14.73
N LEU A 154 -5.59 -10.94 13.96
CA LEU A 154 -6.20 -10.36 12.75
C LEU A 154 -7.70 -10.14 12.93
N LEU A 155 -8.14 -8.88 12.86
CA LEU A 155 -9.54 -8.49 12.73
C LEU A 155 -9.82 -8.23 11.23
N TYR A 156 -10.72 -9.03 10.64
CA TYR A 156 -11.02 -8.93 9.21
C TYR A 156 -12.51 -8.65 8.96
N GLY A 157 -12.80 -7.40 8.54
CA GLY A 157 -14.14 -6.92 8.25
C GLY A 157 -14.55 -7.13 6.79
N ASN A 158 -15.75 -7.67 6.57
CA ASN A 158 -16.35 -7.86 5.26
C ASN A 158 -17.85 -7.51 5.27
N ARG A 159 -18.46 -7.49 4.09
CA ARG A 159 -19.92 -7.31 3.99
C ARG A 159 -20.66 -8.60 4.34
N ARG A 160 -20.26 -9.69 3.72
CA ARG A 160 -20.88 -11.01 3.79
C ARG A 160 -19.81 -12.09 3.64
N THR A 161 -20.12 -13.31 4.02
CA THR A 161 -19.23 -14.46 3.87
C THR A 161 -18.80 -14.67 2.40
N ASP A 162 -19.73 -14.56 1.46
CA ASP A 162 -19.49 -14.73 0.02
C ASP A 162 -18.64 -13.62 -0.62
N THR A 163 -18.32 -12.56 0.13
CA THR A 163 -17.44 -11.47 -0.30
C THR A 163 -16.07 -11.47 0.37
N VAL A 164 -15.78 -12.47 1.20
CA VAL A 164 -14.46 -12.61 1.86
C VAL A 164 -13.42 -13.05 0.83
N MET A 165 -12.33 -12.30 0.71
CA MET A 165 -11.18 -12.69 -0.11
C MET A 165 -10.25 -13.57 0.72
N PHE A 166 -9.58 -14.54 0.08
CA PHE A 166 -8.58 -15.42 0.69
C PHE A 166 -9.10 -16.26 1.85
N THR A 167 -10.34 -16.74 1.75
CA THR A 167 -10.97 -17.56 2.81
C THR A 167 -10.19 -18.84 3.05
N GLU A 168 -9.75 -19.52 1.98
CA GLU A 168 -9.01 -20.78 2.06
C GLU A 168 -7.60 -20.56 2.60
N GLU A 169 -6.88 -19.56 2.10
CA GLU A 169 -5.52 -19.23 2.58
C GLU A 169 -5.51 -18.81 4.06
N LEU A 170 -6.53 -18.07 4.50
CA LEU A 170 -6.66 -17.69 5.92
C LEU A 170 -6.97 -18.92 6.79
N ALA A 171 -7.79 -19.85 6.31
CA ALA A 171 -8.07 -21.12 7.00
C ALA A 171 -6.82 -21.98 7.08
N ASP A 172 -6.07 -22.12 5.99
CA ASP A 172 -4.81 -22.86 5.93
C ASP A 172 -3.76 -22.25 6.86
N LEU A 173 -3.64 -20.93 6.85
CA LEU A 173 -2.74 -20.21 7.76
C LEU A 173 -3.12 -20.44 9.22
N LYS A 174 -4.42 -20.43 9.54
CA LYS A 174 -4.93 -20.75 10.89
C LYS A 174 -4.64 -22.20 11.26
N ASN A 175 -4.82 -23.15 10.36
CA ASN A 175 -4.53 -24.55 10.58
C ASN A 175 -3.03 -24.81 10.81
N ALA A 176 -2.18 -24.15 10.02
CA ALA A 176 -0.73 -24.31 10.12
C ALA A 176 -0.14 -23.70 11.40
N HIS A 177 -0.67 -22.57 11.87
CA HIS A 177 -0.10 -21.82 12.98
C HIS A 177 -0.90 -21.90 14.29
N GLY A 178 -2.11 -22.47 14.27
CA GLY A 178 -2.90 -22.80 15.46
C GLY A 178 -3.12 -21.60 16.38
N PRO A 179 -2.67 -21.70 17.67
CA PRO A 179 -2.90 -20.64 18.65
C PRO A 179 -2.11 -19.34 18.37
N ARG A 180 -1.09 -19.38 17.53
CA ARG A 180 -0.29 -18.20 17.19
C ARG A 180 -1.03 -17.22 16.26
N LEU A 181 -2.06 -17.65 15.55
CA LEU A 181 -2.94 -16.79 14.77
C LEU A 181 -4.32 -16.69 15.42
N HIS A 182 -4.66 -15.54 15.93
CA HIS A 182 -6.01 -15.21 16.39
C HIS A 182 -6.74 -14.50 15.24
N LEU A 183 -7.67 -15.20 14.56
CA LEU A 183 -8.40 -14.68 13.40
C LEU A 183 -9.86 -14.40 13.79
N LEU A 184 -10.30 -13.14 13.64
CA LEU A 184 -11.62 -12.65 13.98
C LEU A 184 -12.30 -12.07 12.72
N HIS A 185 -13.33 -12.76 12.21
CA HIS A 185 -14.15 -12.25 11.11
C HIS A 185 -15.31 -11.39 11.65
N VAL A 186 -15.54 -10.23 11.01
CA VAL A 186 -16.65 -9.33 11.32
C VAL A 186 -17.45 -9.05 10.05
N LEU A 187 -18.77 -9.35 10.07
CA LEU A 187 -19.63 -9.21 8.90
C LEU A 187 -20.65 -8.08 9.09
N SER A 188 -20.67 -7.13 8.16
CA SER A 188 -21.52 -5.93 8.30
C SER A 188 -22.91 -6.05 7.71
N ARG A 189 -23.17 -7.05 6.87
CA ARG A 189 -24.48 -7.26 6.19
C ARG A 189 -24.97 -8.71 6.31
N GLU A 190 -24.44 -9.45 7.25
CA GLU A 190 -24.81 -10.82 7.54
C GLU A 190 -24.71 -11.04 9.06
N PRO A 191 -25.75 -11.59 9.71
CA PRO A 191 -25.71 -11.85 11.14
C PRO A 191 -24.72 -12.99 11.43
N MET A 192 -23.96 -12.82 12.50
CA MET A 192 -23.07 -13.84 13.06
C MET A 192 -23.68 -14.46 14.32
N GLU A 193 -23.28 -15.67 14.70
CA GLU A 193 -23.75 -16.34 15.92
C GLU A 193 -23.58 -15.45 17.17
N ALA A 194 -22.43 -14.82 17.30
CA ALA A 194 -22.18 -13.84 18.34
C ALA A 194 -22.32 -12.41 17.77
N GLU A 195 -23.21 -11.62 18.34
CA GLU A 195 -23.52 -10.26 17.89
C GLU A 195 -22.30 -9.33 17.86
N ILE A 196 -21.29 -9.62 18.70
CA ILE A 196 -20.03 -8.86 18.72
C ILE A 196 -19.32 -8.87 17.34
N PHE A 197 -19.51 -9.93 16.55
CA PHE A 197 -18.92 -10.06 15.21
C PHE A 197 -19.84 -9.57 14.08
N THR A 198 -20.99 -9.00 14.41
CA THR A 198 -21.92 -8.39 13.44
C THR A 198 -21.77 -6.87 13.44
N GLY A 199 -21.64 -6.26 12.25
CA GLY A 199 -21.56 -4.82 12.07
C GLY A 199 -20.29 -4.36 11.34
N ARG A 200 -20.11 -3.04 11.22
CA ARG A 200 -18.90 -2.44 10.63
C ARG A 200 -17.80 -2.32 11.68
N LEU A 201 -16.55 -2.38 11.24
CA LEU A 201 -15.40 -2.03 12.05
C LEU A 201 -15.28 -0.49 12.16
N ASP A 202 -16.21 0.12 12.87
CA ASP A 202 -16.16 1.52 13.29
C ASP A 202 -15.53 1.65 14.70
N ALA A 203 -15.38 2.88 15.19
CA ALA A 203 -14.74 3.14 16.48
C ALA A 203 -15.43 2.41 17.66
N VAL A 204 -16.77 2.27 17.63
CA VAL A 204 -17.53 1.59 18.68
C VAL A 204 -17.25 0.09 18.64
N LYS A 205 -17.33 -0.52 17.45
CA LYS A 205 -17.09 -1.95 17.26
C LYS A 205 -15.63 -2.31 17.53
N LEU A 206 -14.68 -1.51 17.06
CA LEU A 206 -13.25 -1.72 17.33
C LEU A 206 -12.94 -1.65 18.84
N ARG A 207 -13.46 -0.64 19.54
CA ARG A 207 -13.27 -0.52 21.00
C ARG A 207 -13.84 -1.73 21.75
N LEU A 208 -15.01 -2.21 21.32
CA LEU A 208 -15.63 -3.39 21.90
C LEU A 208 -14.81 -4.67 21.67
N LEU A 209 -14.40 -4.93 20.41
CA LEU A 209 -13.63 -6.13 20.05
C LEU A 209 -12.26 -6.15 20.69
N LEU A 210 -11.52 -5.03 20.60
CA LEU A 210 -10.17 -4.92 21.16
C LEU A 210 -10.22 -5.04 22.69
N GLY A 211 -11.16 -4.34 23.35
CA GLY A 211 -11.26 -4.39 24.80
C GLY A 211 -11.74 -5.73 25.38
N ALA A 212 -12.51 -6.52 24.60
CA ALA A 212 -13.05 -7.80 25.06
C ALA A 212 -12.19 -9.01 24.69
N LEU A 213 -11.46 -8.95 23.55
CA LEU A 213 -10.87 -10.14 22.94
C LEU A 213 -9.35 -10.04 22.70
N VAL A 214 -8.76 -8.87 22.90
CA VAL A 214 -7.34 -8.63 22.61
C VAL A 214 -6.66 -7.94 23.79
N ASP A 215 -5.54 -8.49 24.23
CA ASP A 215 -4.64 -7.75 25.12
C ASP A 215 -3.86 -6.75 24.27
N VAL A 216 -4.40 -5.52 24.14
CA VAL A 216 -3.83 -4.47 23.29
C VAL A 216 -2.42 -4.08 23.76
N GLY A 217 -2.12 -4.19 25.07
CA GLY A 217 -0.81 -3.89 25.63
C GLY A 217 0.29 -4.86 25.21
N ASP A 218 -0.10 -6.10 24.90
CA ASP A 218 0.80 -7.19 24.48
C ASP A 218 1.11 -7.18 22.95
N VAL A 219 0.46 -6.30 22.19
CA VAL A 219 0.69 -6.17 20.73
C VAL A 219 1.79 -5.15 20.48
N ASP A 220 2.86 -5.54 19.81
CA ASP A 220 4.02 -4.69 19.54
C ASP A 220 3.78 -3.69 18.40
N HIS A 221 3.18 -4.14 17.29
CA HIS A 221 2.90 -3.32 16.12
C HIS A 221 1.49 -3.57 15.57
N TRP A 222 0.84 -2.50 15.13
CA TRP A 222 -0.47 -2.54 14.50
C TRP A 222 -0.38 -2.15 13.03
N TRP A 223 -1.02 -2.94 12.15
CA TRP A 223 -1.03 -2.77 10.70
C TRP A 223 -2.47 -2.65 10.22
N LEU A 224 -2.83 -1.50 9.70
CA LEU A 224 -4.20 -1.14 9.36
C LEU A 224 -4.34 -0.96 7.85
N CYS A 225 -5.23 -1.74 7.19
CA CYS A 225 -5.49 -1.55 5.77
C CYS A 225 -6.97 -1.75 5.43
N GLY A 226 -7.59 -0.73 4.82
CA GLY A 226 -9.00 -0.72 4.45
C GLY A 226 -9.53 0.68 4.16
N PRO A 227 -10.86 0.88 4.22
CA PRO A 227 -11.47 2.19 4.02
C PRO A 227 -10.96 3.25 5.01
N LEU A 228 -10.82 4.49 4.55
CA LEU A 228 -10.28 5.61 5.34
C LEU A 228 -10.94 5.70 6.72
N GLY A 229 -12.28 5.74 6.77
CA GLY A 229 -12.98 5.87 8.06
C GLY A 229 -12.75 4.70 9.03
N MET A 230 -12.43 3.49 8.54
CA MET A 230 -12.04 2.38 9.41
C MET A 230 -10.62 2.56 9.95
N THR A 231 -9.69 2.96 9.12
CA THR A 231 -8.28 3.14 9.54
C THR A 231 -8.15 4.31 10.51
N GLU A 232 -8.87 5.42 10.29
CA GLU A 232 -8.93 6.54 11.22
C GLU A 232 -9.55 6.14 12.58
N ALA A 233 -10.68 5.43 12.55
CA ALA A 233 -11.31 4.91 13.75
C ALA A 233 -10.38 3.95 14.52
N ALA A 234 -9.63 3.10 13.81
CA ALA A 234 -8.68 2.19 14.45
C ALA A 234 -7.53 2.95 15.12
N VAL A 235 -6.95 3.96 14.46
CA VAL A 235 -5.92 4.83 15.05
C VAL A 235 -6.43 5.52 16.30
N GLU A 236 -7.63 6.12 16.25
CA GLU A 236 -8.26 6.78 17.41
C GLU A 236 -8.42 5.81 18.59
N VAL A 237 -8.97 4.61 18.31
CA VAL A 237 -9.25 3.62 19.36
C VAL A 237 -7.95 3.08 19.97
N LEU A 238 -6.94 2.75 19.16
CA LEU A 238 -5.65 2.27 19.64
C LEU A 238 -4.92 3.33 20.47
N THR A 239 -4.95 4.60 20.03
CA THR A 239 -4.43 5.72 20.82
C THR A 239 -5.17 5.84 22.16
N GLY A 240 -6.48 5.63 22.16
CA GLY A 240 -7.30 5.60 23.38
C GLY A 240 -6.97 4.46 24.35
N PHE A 241 -6.41 3.36 23.86
CA PHE A 241 -5.84 2.27 24.66
C PHE A 241 -4.38 2.52 25.09
N GLY A 242 -3.79 3.66 24.71
CA GLY A 242 -2.42 4.03 25.08
C GLY A 242 -1.34 3.48 24.13
N VAL A 243 -1.72 3.00 22.95
CA VAL A 243 -0.74 2.56 21.93
C VAL A 243 0.01 3.76 21.37
N ASP A 244 1.34 3.73 21.38
CA ASP A 244 2.19 4.76 20.76
C ASP A 244 1.92 4.80 19.24
N ARG A 245 1.75 6.01 18.69
CA ARG A 245 1.45 6.19 17.28
C ARG A 245 2.49 5.57 16.35
N ARG A 246 3.77 5.57 16.73
CA ARG A 246 4.87 4.94 16.00
C ARG A 246 4.74 3.42 15.86
N ARG A 247 3.87 2.79 16.65
CA ARG A 247 3.54 1.36 16.58
C ARG A 247 2.32 1.08 15.71
N VAL A 248 1.70 2.13 15.12
CA VAL A 248 0.49 2.03 14.32
C VAL A 248 0.78 2.45 12.88
N HIS A 249 0.87 1.49 12.00
CA HIS A 249 1.13 1.64 10.57
C HIS A 249 -0.17 1.53 9.77
N ARG A 250 -0.31 2.30 8.70
CA ARG A 250 -1.52 2.29 7.89
C ARG A 250 -1.21 2.33 6.40
N GLU A 251 -1.99 1.60 5.62
CA GLU A 251 -2.00 1.69 4.16
C GLU A 251 -3.44 1.92 3.68
N LEU A 252 -3.63 2.85 2.73
CA LEU A 252 -4.90 3.16 2.10
C LEU A 252 -4.84 2.84 0.62
N PHE A 253 -5.94 2.30 0.04
CA PHE A 253 -6.03 2.04 -1.39
C PHE A 253 -6.81 3.11 -2.13
N TYR A 254 -7.80 3.66 -1.46
CA TYR A 254 -8.71 4.63 -2.02
C TYR A 254 -9.28 5.54 -0.95
N VAL A 255 -9.41 6.80 -1.27
CA VAL A 255 -10.05 7.79 -0.42
C VAL A 255 -11.27 8.30 -1.19
N ASP A 256 -12.47 8.04 -0.66
CA ASP A 256 -13.77 8.38 -1.26
C ASP A 256 -14.08 9.90 -1.19
N GLU A 257 -13.06 10.70 -0.84
CA GLU A 257 -13.19 12.13 -0.83
C GLU A 257 -12.86 12.70 -2.21
N PRO A 258 -13.69 13.61 -2.74
CA PRO A 258 -13.30 14.36 -3.91
C PRO A 258 -11.92 15.02 -3.64
N PRO A 259 -11.07 15.18 -4.66
CA PRO A 259 -9.84 15.94 -4.48
C PRO A 259 -10.21 17.26 -3.79
N PRO A 260 -9.41 17.74 -2.80
CA PRO A 260 -9.67 19.01 -2.17
C PRO A 260 -9.97 20.00 -3.29
N GLU A 261 -11.07 20.76 -3.13
CA GLU A 261 -11.39 21.80 -4.11
C GLU A 261 -10.07 22.51 -4.41
N LEU A 262 -9.74 22.60 -5.69
CA LEU A 262 -8.62 23.42 -6.10
C LEU A 262 -8.90 24.77 -5.43
N HIS A 263 -8.13 25.13 -4.39
CA HIS A 263 -8.18 26.49 -3.91
C HIS A 263 -8.09 27.31 -5.18
N ARG A 264 -9.05 28.22 -5.39
CA ARG A 264 -8.97 29.16 -6.51
C ARG A 264 -7.55 29.63 -6.54
N PRO A 265 -6.82 29.48 -7.66
CA PRO A 265 -5.41 29.83 -7.70
C PRO A 265 -5.31 31.21 -7.07
N ASP A 266 -4.47 31.36 -6.04
CA ASP A 266 -4.17 32.69 -5.54
C ASP A 266 -3.69 33.47 -6.78
N PRO A 267 -4.30 34.61 -7.14
CA PRO A 267 -3.87 35.40 -8.30
C PRO A 267 -2.38 35.72 -8.27
N ALA A 268 -1.75 35.71 -7.10
CA ALA A 268 -0.30 35.86 -6.93
C ALA A 268 0.49 34.63 -7.40
N ILE A 269 -0.15 33.44 -7.53
CA ILE A 269 0.49 32.19 -7.98
C ILE A 269 0.20 31.93 -9.46
N GLU A 270 -0.87 32.55 -10.01
CA GLU A 270 -1.23 32.41 -11.42
C GLU A 270 -0.16 33.04 -12.30
N GLY A 271 0.59 32.21 -13.03
CA GLY A 271 1.72 32.61 -13.87
C GLY A 271 3.10 32.56 -13.19
N ALA A 272 3.16 32.32 -11.88
CA ALA A 272 4.44 32.09 -11.19
C ALA A 272 5.01 30.71 -11.58
N THR A 273 6.32 30.69 -11.81
CA THR A 273 7.07 29.47 -12.13
C THR A 273 8.20 29.25 -11.12
N SER A 274 8.64 28.00 -11.01
CA SER A 274 9.83 27.62 -10.26
C SER A 274 10.76 26.81 -11.16
N GLU A 275 12.05 26.96 -10.92
CA GLU A 275 13.06 26.09 -11.51
C GLU A 275 13.13 24.80 -10.69
N VAL A 276 12.64 23.70 -11.24
CA VAL A 276 12.57 22.41 -10.54
C VAL A 276 13.59 21.44 -11.11
N THR A 277 14.47 20.96 -10.24
CA THR A 277 15.43 19.90 -10.57
C THR A 277 14.91 18.57 -10.05
N VAL A 278 14.77 17.62 -10.95
CA VAL A 278 14.37 16.23 -10.64
C VAL A 278 15.58 15.33 -10.77
N VAL A 279 15.91 14.60 -9.71
CA VAL A 279 16.94 13.55 -9.68
C VAL A 279 16.27 12.19 -9.72
N LEU A 280 16.64 11.35 -10.70
CA LEU A 280 16.17 9.98 -10.83
C LEU A 280 17.20 9.14 -11.57
N ASN A 281 17.60 7.98 -11.01
CA ASN A 281 18.64 7.08 -11.53
C ASN A 281 19.98 7.78 -11.73
N GLY A 282 20.37 8.63 -10.78
CA GLY A 282 21.61 9.40 -10.83
C GLY A 282 21.63 10.48 -11.93
N ARG A 283 20.49 10.76 -12.56
CA ARG A 283 20.36 11.79 -13.60
C ARG A 283 19.55 12.96 -13.10
N SER A 284 20.11 14.15 -13.14
CA SER A 284 19.42 15.40 -12.83
C SER A 284 18.85 16.02 -14.09
N THR A 285 17.62 16.50 -14.03
CA THR A 285 16.96 17.26 -15.10
C THR A 285 16.31 18.48 -14.49
N THR A 286 16.73 19.66 -14.95
CA THR A 286 16.16 20.95 -14.48
C THR A 286 15.20 21.48 -15.54
N MET A 287 14.05 21.99 -15.06
CA MET A 287 12.99 22.49 -15.92
C MET A 287 12.20 23.60 -15.20
N THR A 288 11.63 24.51 -15.98
CA THR A 288 10.74 25.54 -15.43
C THR A 288 9.32 25.01 -15.36
N LEU A 289 8.75 24.92 -14.16
CA LEU A 289 7.41 24.38 -13.91
C LEU A 289 6.47 25.45 -13.33
N PRO A 290 5.17 25.43 -13.73
CA PRO A 290 4.16 26.28 -13.11
C PRO A 290 3.95 25.92 -11.63
N ARG A 291 3.94 26.89 -10.72
CA ARG A 291 3.64 26.66 -9.29
C ARG A 291 2.20 26.19 -9.04
N ALA A 292 1.30 26.43 -9.97
CA ALA A 292 -0.10 26.01 -9.87
C ALA A 292 -0.29 24.50 -10.09
N GLU A 293 0.68 23.81 -10.72
CA GLU A 293 0.62 22.37 -10.99
C GLU A 293 1.40 21.56 -9.93
N SER A 294 1.10 20.27 -9.81
CA SER A 294 1.94 19.38 -9.02
C SER A 294 3.30 19.17 -9.69
N VAL A 295 4.34 18.97 -8.88
CA VAL A 295 5.70 18.67 -9.38
C VAL A 295 5.66 17.48 -10.35
N LEU A 296 4.93 16.41 -10.01
CA LEU A 296 4.82 15.23 -10.86
C LEU A 296 4.16 15.54 -12.22
N ASP A 297 2.96 16.15 -12.21
CA ASP A 297 2.20 16.35 -13.45
C ASP A 297 2.92 17.31 -14.41
N ALA A 298 3.55 18.35 -13.85
CA ALA A 298 4.31 19.29 -14.65
C ALA A 298 5.61 18.67 -15.19
N ALA A 299 6.36 17.93 -14.34
CA ALA A 299 7.62 17.31 -14.72
C ALA A 299 7.43 16.17 -15.74
N GLN A 300 6.32 15.43 -15.69
CA GLN A 300 6.01 14.36 -16.64
C GLN A 300 5.91 14.84 -18.09
N LYS A 301 5.61 16.10 -18.33
CA LYS A 301 5.58 16.70 -19.68
C LYS A 301 6.97 16.71 -20.34
N VAL A 302 8.03 16.70 -19.53
CA VAL A 302 9.43 16.73 -19.97
C VAL A 302 10.12 15.39 -19.73
N ARG A 303 9.73 14.68 -18.65
CA ARG A 303 10.36 13.47 -18.19
C ARG A 303 9.31 12.39 -17.87
N ALA A 304 8.98 11.56 -18.85
CA ALA A 304 7.91 10.57 -18.77
C ALA A 304 8.25 9.34 -17.89
N ASP A 305 9.53 9.17 -17.49
CA ASP A 305 10.02 8.03 -16.70
C ASP A 305 9.80 8.17 -15.19
N LEU A 306 9.24 9.29 -14.72
CA LEU A 306 8.99 9.51 -13.29
C LEU A 306 8.05 8.46 -12.70
N PRO A 307 8.35 7.93 -11.49
CA PRO A 307 7.50 6.92 -10.87
C PRO A 307 6.19 7.52 -10.37
N PHE A 308 5.06 6.91 -10.73
CA PHE A 308 3.73 7.24 -10.24
C PHE A 308 2.75 6.08 -10.45
N ALA A 309 1.65 6.09 -9.70
CA ALA A 309 0.52 5.18 -9.92
C ALA A 309 -0.84 5.88 -9.66
N CYS A 310 -1.21 6.17 -8.41
CA CYS A 310 -2.55 6.63 -8.03
C CYS A 310 -2.80 8.12 -8.31
N LYS A 311 -1.77 8.96 -8.32
CA LYS A 311 -1.85 10.44 -8.35
C LYS A 311 -2.76 11.07 -7.26
N GLY A 312 -3.20 10.28 -6.27
CA GLY A 312 -4.13 10.68 -5.21
C GLY A 312 -3.51 10.82 -3.82
N GLY A 313 -2.19 10.63 -3.68
CA GLY A 313 -1.50 10.73 -2.39
C GLY A 313 -1.60 9.49 -1.49
N VAL A 314 -2.03 8.33 -2.03
CA VAL A 314 -2.28 7.12 -1.24
C VAL A 314 -1.28 5.97 -1.46
N CYS A 315 -0.57 5.91 -2.60
CA CYS A 315 0.25 4.74 -2.93
C CYS A 315 1.75 4.90 -2.65
N GLY A 316 2.24 6.11 -2.34
CA GLY A 316 3.65 6.35 -2.10
C GLY A 316 4.58 6.22 -3.33
N THR A 317 4.10 5.76 -4.50
CA THR A 317 4.94 5.50 -5.69
C THR A 317 5.72 6.73 -6.16
N CYS A 318 5.17 7.93 -6.00
CA CYS A 318 5.80 9.20 -6.36
C CYS A 318 6.56 9.87 -5.20
N ARG A 319 6.95 9.11 -4.19
CA ARG A 319 7.76 9.58 -3.06
C ARG A 319 9.11 10.08 -3.57
N ALA A 320 9.50 11.27 -3.12
CA ALA A 320 10.81 11.85 -3.37
C ALA A 320 11.23 12.71 -2.18
N LYS A 321 12.51 12.96 -2.00
CA LYS A 321 13.03 13.84 -0.97
C LYS A 321 13.24 15.25 -1.53
N VAL A 322 12.77 16.27 -0.83
CA VAL A 322 13.13 17.66 -1.11
C VAL A 322 14.51 17.91 -0.53
N THR A 323 15.49 18.15 -1.39
CA THR A 323 16.91 18.39 -1.00
C THR A 323 17.28 19.86 -1.07
N ASP A 324 16.50 20.66 -1.79
CA ASP A 324 16.65 22.13 -1.86
C ASP A 324 15.30 22.78 -2.16
N GLY A 325 15.06 23.95 -1.57
CA GLY A 325 13.81 24.67 -1.70
C GLY A 325 12.69 24.14 -0.81
N GLU A 326 11.46 24.60 -1.07
CA GLU A 326 10.26 24.25 -0.31
C GLU A 326 9.11 23.91 -1.23
N VAL A 327 8.24 22.98 -0.77
CA VAL A 327 7.00 22.61 -1.45
C VAL A 327 5.87 22.46 -0.44
N THR A 328 4.64 22.79 -0.86
CA THR A 328 3.41 22.50 -0.11
C THR A 328 2.80 21.20 -0.62
N MET A 329 2.67 20.22 0.25
CA MET A 329 1.99 18.95 -0.01
C MET A 329 0.51 19.04 0.40
N ARG A 330 -0.43 18.94 -0.56
CA ARG A 330 -1.87 19.11 -0.34
C ARG A 330 -2.50 17.96 0.43
N ARG A 331 -2.01 16.75 0.20
CA ARG A 331 -2.51 15.49 0.80
C ARG A 331 -1.35 14.55 1.05
N ASN A 332 -1.43 13.88 2.19
CA ASN A 332 -0.54 12.79 2.52
C ASN A 332 -1.33 11.68 3.23
N PHE A 333 -1.44 10.53 2.58
CA PHE A 333 -2.02 9.32 3.16
C PHE A 333 -1.05 8.15 3.15
N ALA A 334 0.15 8.34 2.57
CA ALA A 334 1.12 7.27 2.33
C ALA A 334 2.42 7.41 3.10
N LEU A 335 2.83 8.64 3.44
CA LEU A 335 4.06 8.89 4.19
C LEU A 335 3.75 8.95 5.68
N GLU A 336 4.60 8.32 6.47
CA GLU A 336 4.59 8.46 7.93
C GLU A 336 5.14 9.84 8.34
N ASP A 337 4.83 10.26 9.58
CA ASP A 337 5.21 11.58 10.07
C ASP A 337 6.74 11.76 10.06
N GLU A 338 7.50 10.72 10.39
CA GLU A 338 8.97 10.72 10.38
C GLU A 338 9.55 10.88 8.96
N GLU A 339 8.87 10.35 7.93
CA GLU A 339 9.28 10.54 6.53
C GLU A 339 9.07 11.99 6.10
N VAL A 340 7.93 12.60 6.49
CA VAL A 340 7.65 14.01 6.20
C VAL A 340 8.65 14.91 6.93
N GLU A 341 8.96 14.64 8.19
CA GLU A 341 9.99 15.35 8.96
C GLU A 341 11.39 15.21 8.35
N ALA A 342 11.69 14.07 7.73
CA ALA A 342 12.95 13.83 7.01
C ALA A 342 13.00 14.50 5.63
N GLY A 343 11.93 15.23 5.23
CA GLY A 343 11.84 15.98 3.99
C GLY A 343 11.29 15.20 2.80
N PHE A 344 10.67 14.02 3.03
CA PHE A 344 10.01 13.29 1.96
C PHE A 344 8.63 13.84 1.64
N VAL A 345 8.28 13.83 0.37
CA VAL A 345 7.01 14.34 -0.15
C VAL A 345 6.43 13.41 -1.22
N LEU A 346 5.13 13.51 -1.43
CA LEU A 346 4.45 12.90 -2.58
C LEU A 346 4.38 13.92 -3.71
N THR A 347 5.21 13.78 -4.72
CA THR A 347 5.33 14.78 -5.80
C THR A 347 4.04 15.00 -6.60
N CYS A 348 3.13 14.00 -6.63
CA CYS A 348 1.80 14.16 -7.22
C CYS A 348 0.88 15.09 -6.39
N GLN A 349 1.22 15.37 -5.15
CA GLN A 349 0.46 16.23 -4.25
C GLN A 349 1.20 17.51 -3.88
N SER A 350 2.47 17.64 -4.28
CA SER A 350 3.36 18.75 -3.89
C SER A 350 3.45 19.80 -4.98
N ARG A 351 3.42 21.07 -4.58
CA ARG A 351 3.60 22.25 -5.43
C ARG A 351 4.81 23.03 -4.97
N PRO A 352 5.61 23.60 -5.88
CA PRO A 352 6.73 24.45 -5.51
C PRO A 352 6.28 25.75 -4.83
N ASP A 353 6.91 26.12 -3.71
CA ASP A 353 6.69 27.39 -3.01
C ASP A 353 7.81 28.38 -3.25
N THR A 354 9.05 27.91 -3.46
CA THR A 354 10.24 28.71 -3.71
C THR A 354 10.59 28.79 -5.19
N ASP A 355 11.44 29.75 -5.58
CA ASP A 355 11.86 29.95 -6.97
C ASP A 355 12.67 28.79 -7.54
N ALA A 356 13.39 28.06 -6.67
CA ALA A 356 14.10 26.83 -7.01
C ALA A 356 13.71 25.70 -6.06
N VAL A 357 13.57 24.50 -6.59
CA VAL A 357 13.25 23.27 -5.82
C VAL A 357 14.01 22.10 -6.43
N THR A 358 14.60 21.27 -5.57
CA THR A 358 15.19 19.98 -5.99
C THR A 358 14.46 18.83 -5.30
N VAL A 359 13.95 17.89 -6.11
CA VAL A 359 13.33 16.65 -5.65
C VAL A 359 14.15 15.45 -6.10
N ASP A 360 14.52 14.60 -5.16
CA ASP A 360 15.35 13.43 -5.37
C ASP A 360 14.54 12.15 -5.12
N TYR A 361 14.32 11.38 -6.18
CA TYR A 361 13.64 10.09 -6.15
C TYR A 361 14.57 8.92 -5.79
N ASP A 362 15.89 9.17 -5.76
CA ASP A 362 16.89 8.14 -5.47
C ASP A 362 17.23 8.05 -3.96
N SER A 363 16.69 9.01 -3.17
CA SER A 363 16.90 9.11 -1.71
C SER A 363 16.08 8.11 -0.92
#